data_6a82bc31209c1a9cf1e7fd0b8403f745
#
_entry.id   6a82bc31209c1a9cf1e7fd0b8403f745
#
_cell.length_a   1.000
_cell.length_b   1.000
_cell.length_c   1.000
_cell.angle_alpha   90.00
_cell.angle_beta   90.00
_cell.angle_gamma   90.00
#
_symmetry.space_group_name_H-M   'P 1'
#
loop_
_entity.id
_entity.type
_entity.pdbx_description
1 polymer ?
#
loop_
_entity_poly.entity_id
_entity_poly.type
_entity_poly.pdbx_seq_one_letter_code
_entity_poly.pdbx_strand_id
1 'polypeptide(L)'
;LLLGTIFNVFWLYRMRRQLQMKWYAVLILSVLHTAIGVCSVKVFAFLESGDIGNMSLFGGVFFMPAAYWLGAKLTKRPYWKVCDVLTPCMLFTLMCARINCIVSGCCSGLVIPGTHVHFPTRELEILYYIVMLILLIPRVKKSKNPGSIYPLYMASYGAFRFLDEFFR
;
A
#
# COMPACT_ATOMS: atom_id res chain seq x y z
N LEU A 1 10.54 -0.88 -6.02
CA LEU A 1 10.12 0.53 -6.03
C LEU A 1 9.76 1.03 -7.43
N LEU A 2 10.62 0.87 -8.44
CA LEU A 2 10.36 1.35 -9.82
C LEU A 2 9.03 0.83 -10.37
N LEU A 3 8.76 -0.46 -10.28
CA LEU A 3 7.50 -1.06 -10.76
C LEU A 3 6.29 -0.45 -10.06
N GLY A 4 6.38 -0.23 -8.74
CA GLY A 4 5.31 0.44 -7.97
C GLY A 4 5.06 1.85 -8.46
N THR A 5 6.12 2.64 -8.69
CA THR A 5 5.99 4.02 -9.19
C THR A 5 5.39 4.05 -10.61
N ILE A 6 5.83 3.18 -11.51
CA ILE A 6 5.28 3.08 -12.87
C ILE A 6 3.78 2.75 -12.82
N PHE A 7 3.40 1.77 -12.00
CA PHE A 7 1.98 1.44 -11.80
C PHE A 7 1.19 2.63 -11.24
N ASN A 8 1.74 3.35 -10.25
CA ASN A 8 1.09 4.50 -9.65
C ASN A 8 0.82 5.60 -10.68
N VAL A 9 1.82 5.93 -11.51
CA VAL A 9 1.64 6.91 -12.61
C VAL A 9 0.59 6.43 -13.60
N PHE A 10 0.69 5.20 -14.06
CA PHE A 10 -0.26 4.61 -15.02
C PHE A 10 -1.69 4.61 -14.47
N TRP A 11 -1.87 4.13 -13.24
CA TRP A 11 -3.17 4.04 -12.59
C TRP A 11 -3.81 5.42 -12.38
N LEU A 12 -3.06 6.35 -11.80
CA LEU A 12 -3.54 7.72 -11.58
C LEU A 12 -3.82 8.45 -12.89
N TYR A 13 -3.01 8.23 -13.93
CA TYR A 13 -3.29 8.77 -15.25
C TYR A 13 -4.59 8.21 -15.83
N ARG A 14 -4.84 6.92 -15.68
CA ARG A 14 -6.09 6.27 -16.09
C ARG A 14 -7.30 6.81 -15.34
N MET A 15 -7.12 7.13 -14.05
CA MET A 15 -8.18 7.66 -13.18
C MET A 15 -8.28 9.20 -13.18
N ARG A 16 -7.43 9.90 -13.91
CA ARG A 16 -7.36 11.38 -13.94
C ARG A 16 -8.69 12.05 -14.25
N ARG A 17 -9.49 11.46 -15.16
CA ARG A 17 -10.81 12.01 -15.54
C ARG A 17 -11.80 11.92 -14.38
N GLN A 18 -11.79 10.82 -13.64
CA GLN A 18 -12.64 10.62 -12.47
C GLN A 18 -12.28 11.59 -11.34
N LEU A 19 -10.98 11.86 -11.16
CA LEU A 19 -10.48 12.85 -10.21
C LEU A 19 -10.54 14.29 -10.76
N GLN A 20 -10.89 14.48 -12.05
CA GLN A 20 -10.86 15.77 -12.73
C GLN A 20 -9.49 16.48 -12.54
N MET A 21 -8.41 15.76 -12.67
CA MET A 21 -7.04 16.25 -12.45
C MET A 21 -6.33 16.52 -13.76
N LYS A 22 -5.46 17.54 -13.74
CA LYS A 22 -4.53 17.81 -14.83
C LYS A 22 -3.37 16.80 -14.76
N TRP A 23 -2.70 16.55 -15.89
CA TRP A 23 -1.64 15.56 -15.99
C TRP A 23 -0.47 15.77 -15.01
N TYR A 24 -0.08 17.02 -14.75
CA TYR A 24 0.97 17.34 -13.80
C TYR A 24 0.58 17.03 -12.35
N ALA A 25 -0.70 17.18 -11.98
CA ALA A 25 -1.19 16.81 -10.66
C ALA A 25 -1.13 15.30 -10.43
N VAL A 26 -1.28 14.49 -11.48
CA VAL A 26 -1.07 13.04 -11.44
C VAL A 26 0.38 12.71 -11.11
N LEU A 27 1.34 13.38 -11.75
CA LEU A 27 2.76 13.16 -11.48
C LEU A 27 3.12 13.57 -10.04
N ILE A 28 2.67 14.76 -9.60
CA ILE A 28 2.89 15.22 -8.22
C ILE A 28 2.34 14.22 -7.21
N LEU A 29 1.09 13.76 -7.39
CA LEU A 29 0.46 12.84 -6.47
C LEU A 29 1.14 11.46 -6.46
N SER A 30 1.60 10.97 -7.61
CA SER A 30 2.33 9.71 -7.73
C SER A 30 3.69 9.76 -7.04
N VAL A 31 4.46 10.83 -7.28
CA VAL A 31 5.77 11.04 -6.62
C VAL A 31 5.58 11.21 -5.12
N LEU A 32 4.61 12.02 -4.70
CA LEU A 32 4.30 12.24 -3.30
C LEU A 32 3.92 10.93 -2.59
N HIS A 33 3.04 10.11 -3.19
CA HIS A 33 2.65 8.82 -2.66
C HIS A 33 3.86 7.89 -2.47
N THR A 34 4.71 7.79 -3.47
CA THR A 34 5.89 6.91 -3.39
C THR A 34 6.94 7.44 -2.41
N ALA A 35 7.27 8.73 -2.48
CA ALA A 35 8.27 9.34 -1.62
C ALA A 35 7.87 9.30 -0.14
N ILE A 36 6.65 9.75 0.19
CA ILE A 36 6.17 9.72 1.57
C ILE A 36 6.01 8.27 2.04
N GLY A 37 5.53 7.37 1.19
CA GLY A 37 5.43 5.95 1.53
C GLY A 37 6.77 5.35 1.94
N VAL A 38 7.83 5.58 1.16
CA VAL A 38 9.18 5.08 1.48
C VAL A 38 9.76 5.77 2.72
N CYS A 39 9.63 7.11 2.80
CA CYS A 39 10.13 7.85 3.95
C CYS A 39 9.43 7.42 5.25
N SER A 40 8.12 7.23 5.23
CA SER A 40 7.34 6.87 6.41
C SER A 40 7.72 5.51 6.98
N VAL A 41 7.90 4.48 6.14
CA VAL A 41 8.28 3.15 6.62
C VAL A 41 9.71 3.12 7.15
N LYS A 42 10.62 3.93 6.60
CA LYS A 42 12.00 4.06 7.07
C LYS A 42 12.11 4.88 8.36
N VAL A 43 11.43 6.02 8.42
CA VAL A 43 11.41 6.87 9.63
C VAL A 43 10.84 6.10 10.82
N PHE A 44 9.74 5.36 10.62
CA PHE A 44 9.14 4.59 11.69
C PHE A 44 10.03 3.43 12.14
N ALA A 45 10.67 2.73 11.21
CA ALA A 45 11.64 1.69 11.52
C ALA A 45 12.84 2.23 12.32
N PHE A 46 13.33 3.42 11.96
CA PHE A 46 14.38 4.09 12.71
C PHE A 46 13.95 4.44 14.13
N LEU A 47 12.73 4.94 14.31
CA LEU A 47 12.17 5.25 15.64
C LEU A 47 11.99 4.00 16.52
N GLU A 48 11.71 2.85 15.88
CA GLU A 48 11.44 1.57 16.55
C GLU A 48 12.74 0.82 16.91
N SER A 49 13.72 0.80 16.02
CA SER A 49 14.94 -0.03 16.15
C SER A 49 16.26 0.74 16.15
N GLY A 50 16.25 2.04 15.86
CA GLY A 50 17.47 2.83 15.67
C GLY A 50 18.22 2.56 14.37
N ASP A 51 17.72 1.66 13.51
CA ASP A 51 18.35 1.24 12.25
C ASP A 51 17.56 1.73 11.03
N ILE A 52 18.22 2.51 10.18
CA ILE A 52 17.63 3.04 8.92
C ILE A 52 17.52 1.93 7.84
N GLY A 53 18.24 0.83 7.98
CA GLY A 53 18.21 -0.30 7.05
C GLY A 53 16.87 -1.04 7.05
N ASN A 54 16.19 -1.06 8.18
CA ASN A 54 14.91 -1.72 8.36
C ASN A 54 13.73 -0.96 7.71
N MET A 55 12.60 -1.65 7.58
CA MET A 55 11.34 -1.08 7.10
C MET A 55 10.20 -1.56 8.00
N SER A 56 9.46 -0.61 8.58
CA SER A 56 8.29 -0.92 9.41
C SER A 56 7.00 -0.59 8.67
N LEU A 57 6.11 -1.57 8.59
CA LEU A 57 4.80 -1.39 7.97
C LEU A 57 3.94 -0.35 8.72
N PHE A 58 4.14 -0.22 10.03
CA PHE A 58 3.41 0.76 10.84
C PHE A 58 3.62 2.19 10.36
N GLY A 59 4.81 2.51 9.82
CA GLY A 59 5.05 3.80 9.18
C GLY A 59 4.05 4.09 8.06
N GLY A 60 3.75 3.10 7.22
CA GLY A 60 2.73 3.24 6.19
C GLY A 60 1.32 3.46 6.78
N VAL A 61 0.94 2.69 7.79
CA VAL A 61 -0.39 2.78 8.39
C VAL A 61 -0.64 4.16 9.02
N PHE A 62 0.34 4.71 9.74
CA PHE A 62 0.18 6.00 10.44
C PHE A 62 0.37 7.22 9.54
N PHE A 63 1.34 7.20 8.62
CA PHE A 63 1.68 8.39 7.85
C PHE A 63 0.97 8.49 6.49
N MET A 64 0.55 7.38 5.87
CA MET A 64 -0.12 7.43 4.57
C MET A 64 -1.46 8.18 4.59
N PRO A 65 -2.31 8.08 5.63
CA PRO A 65 -3.50 8.92 5.71
C PRO A 65 -3.19 10.42 5.70
N ALA A 66 -2.12 10.84 6.38
CA ALA A 66 -1.67 12.24 6.36
C ALA A 66 -1.12 12.65 4.98
N ALA A 67 -0.39 11.75 4.31
CA ALA A 67 0.08 11.95 2.94
C ALA A 67 -1.09 12.12 1.96
N TYR A 68 -2.15 11.33 2.11
CA TYR A 68 -3.35 11.43 1.28
C TYR A 68 -4.12 12.73 1.56
N TRP A 69 -4.17 13.17 2.81
CA TRP A 69 -4.73 14.47 3.16
C TRP A 69 -3.95 15.62 2.51
N LEU A 70 -2.62 15.58 2.59
CA LEU A 70 -1.76 16.56 1.92
C LEU A 70 -1.97 16.54 0.40
N GLY A 71 -1.99 15.36 -0.21
CA GLY A 71 -2.25 15.17 -1.63
C GLY A 71 -3.62 15.72 -2.05
N ALA A 72 -4.65 15.49 -1.25
CA ALA A 72 -6.00 16.01 -1.47
C ALA A 72 -6.02 17.55 -1.41
N LYS A 73 -5.30 18.14 -0.43
CA LYS A 73 -5.18 19.58 -0.27
C LYS A 73 -4.44 20.24 -1.44
N LEU A 74 -3.30 19.67 -1.85
CA LEU A 74 -2.50 20.16 -2.98
C LEU A 74 -3.25 20.06 -4.32
N THR A 75 -4.02 19.00 -4.51
CA THR A 75 -4.80 18.78 -5.73
C THR A 75 -6.19 19.40 -5.68
N LYS A 76 -6.60 19.99 -4.54
CA LYS A 76 -7.93 20.57 -4.29
C LYS A 76 -9.06 19.56 -4.57
N ARG A 77 -8.88 18.30 -4.11
CA ARG A 77 -9.85 17.21 -4.32
C ARG A 77 -10.35 16.66 -2.97
N PRO A 78 -11.58 16.10 -2.94
CA PRO A 78 -12.11 15.50 -1.72
C PRO A 78 -11.19 14.39 -1.20
N TYR A 79 -10.83 14.46 0.07
CA TYR A 79 -9.91 13.53 0.75
C TYR A 79 -10.27 12.06 0.50
N TRP A 80 -11.51 11.69 0.79
CA TRP A 80 -11.97 10.31 0.66
C TRP A 80 -11.89 9.77 -0.77
N LYS A 81 -12.11 10.64 -1.76
CA LYS A 81 -11.98 10.26 -3.18
C LYS A 81 -10.52 9.99 -3.55
N VAL A 82 -9.60 10.77 -3.01
CA VAL A 82 -8.16 10.57 -3.21
C VAL A 82 -7.71 9.27 -2.53
N CYS A 83 -8.17 8.99 -1.30
CA CYS A 83 -7.89 7.74 -0.60
C CYS A 83 -8.35 6.52 -1.39
N ASP A 84 -9.60 6.52 -1.86
CA ASP A 84 -10.16 5.39 -2.63
C ASP A 84 -9.37 5.12 -3.92
N VAL A 85 -8.98 6.17 -4.64
CA VAL A 85 -8.24 6.04 -5.90
C VAL A 85 -6.78 5.63 -5.65
N LEU A 86 -6.17 6.03 -4.53
CA LEU A 86 -4.80 5.63 -4.18
C LEU A 86 -4.71 4.24 -3.54
N THR A 87 -5.83 3.65 -3.12
CA THR A 87 -5.83 2.30 -2.53
C THR A 87 -5.20 1.24 -3.44
N PRO A 88 -5.51 1.12 -4.75
CA PRO A 88 -4.80 0.19 -5.64
C PRO A 88 -3.30 0.49 -5.78
N CYS A 89 -2.90 1.76 -5.72
CA CYS A 89 -1.49 2.15 -5.74
C CYS A 89 -0.74 1.61 -4.52
N MET A 90 -1.35 1.74 -3.35
CA MET A 90 -0.81 1.23 -2.09
C MET A 90 -0.70 -0.30 -2.12
N LEU A 91 -1.78 -0.99 -2.51
CA LEU A 91 -1.80 -2.46 -2.62
C LEU A 91 -0.69 -2.99 -3.54
N PHE A 92 -0.54 -2.39 -4.73
CA PHE A 92 0.47 -2.82 -5.69
C PHE A 92 1.89 -2.54 -5.17
N THR A 93 2.10 -1.41 -4.51
CA THR A 93 3.40 -1.07 -3.92
C THR A 93 3.77 -2.03 -2.79
N LEU A 94 2.82 -2.39 -1.92
CA LEU A 94 3.02 -3.38 -0.85
C LEU A 94 3.29 -4.77 -1.41
N MET A 95 2.59 -5.18 -2.45
CA MET A 95 2.85 -6.43 -3.17
C MET A 95 4.29 -6.48 -3.69
N CYS A 96 4.76 -5.41 -4.36
CA CYS A 96 6.14 -5.31 -4.84
C CYS A 96 7.17 -5.37 -3.68
N ALA A 97 6.84 -4.78 -2.52
CA ALA A 97 7.68 -4.84 -1.33
C ALA A 97 7.80 -6.29 -0.81
N ARG A 98 6.70 -7.07 -0.80
CA ARG A 98 6.72 -8.47 -0.38
C ARG A 98 7.47 -9.38 -1.37
N ILE A 99 7.35 -9.13 -2.67
CA ILE A 99 8.17 -9.82 -3.68
C ILE A 99 9.67 -9.57 -3.41
N ASN A 100 10.04 -8.33 -3.07
CA ASN A 100 11.42 -8.02 -2.70
C ASN A 100 11.86 -8.77 -1.43
N CYS A 101 10.99 -8.93 -0.42
CA CYS A 101 11.29 -9.72 0.77
C CYS A 101 11.55 -11.21 0.44
N ILE A 102 10.84 -11.77 -0.55
CA ILE A 102 11.11 -13.14 -1.02
C ILE A 102 12.51 -13.22 -1.64
N VAL A 103 12.85 -12.30 -2.53
CA VAL A 103 14.16 -12.26 -3.20
C VAL A 103 15.31 -12.06 -2.19
N SER A 104 15.08 -11.23 -1.16
CA SER A 104 16.08 -10.94 -0.12
C SER A 104 16.15 -12.00 0.98
N GLY A 105 15.24 -13.00 0.98
CA GLY A 105 15.19 -14.05 2.00
C GLY A 105 14.79 -13.59 3.40
N CYS A 106 14.25 -12.36 3.55
CA CYS A 106 13.82 -11.79 4.84
C CYS A 106 12.35 -12.06 5.14
N CYS A 107 11.95 -11.84 6.40
CA CYS A 107 10.53 -11.87 6.84
C CYS A 107 9.81 -13.22 6.61
N SER A 108 10.51 -14.33 6.76
CA SER A 108 9.90 -15.67 6.76
C SER A 108 9.01 -15.84 8.00
N GLY A 109 7.95 -16.65 7.87
CA GLY A 109 7.11 -17.03 9.01
C GLY A 109 7.83 -17.99 9.97
N LEU A 110 7.13 -18.40 11.02
CA LEU A 110 7.60 -19.39 11.99
C LEU A 110 7.95 -20.71 11.30
N VAL A 111 8.94 -21.43 11.83
CA VAL A 111 9.27 -22.79 11.38
C VAL A 111 8.11 -23.72 11.79
N ILE A 112 7.61 -24.48 10.81
CA ILE A 112 6.55 -25.47 11.08
C ILE A 112 7.13 -26.59 11.97
N PRO A 113 6.53 -26.90 13.12
CA PRO A 113 7.02 -27.93 14.03
C PRO A 113 7.25 -29.26 13.30
N GLY A 114 8.44 -29.87 13.52
CA GLY A 114 8.81 -31.13 12.87
C GLY A 114 9.30 -31.02 11.42
N THR A 115 9.47 -29.82 10.89
CA THR A 115 10.01 -29.58 9.54
C THR A 115 11.06 -28.49 9.54
N HIS A 116 11.83 -28.36 8.46
CA HIS A 116 12.74 -27.22 8.21
C HIS A 116 12.09 -26.14 7.33
N VAL A 117 10.77 -26.18 7.16
CA VAL A 117 10.01 -25.30 6.28
C VAL A 117 9.41 -24.15 7.10
N HIS A 118 9.56 -22.94 6.62
CA HIS A 118 8.91 -21.76 7.20
C HIS A 118 7.48 -21.61 6.68
N PHE A 119 6.60 -21.11 7.54
CA PHE A 119 5.23 -20.79 7.14
C PHE A 119 5.26 -19.66 6.06
N PRO A 120 4.53 -19.79 4.94
CA PRO A 120 4.62 -18.90 3.78
C PRO A 120 3.85 -17.56 3.98
N THR A 121 4.17 -16.81 5.03
CA THR A 121 3.50 -15.52 5.33
C THR A 121 3.62 -14.50 4.21
N ARG A 122 4.80 -14.40 3.58
CA ARG A 122 5.06 -13.47 2.46
C ARG A 122 4.21 -13.78 1.24
N GLU A 123 4.12 -15.04 0.90
CA GLU A 123 3.36 -15.58 -0.23
C GLU A 123 1.85 -15.37 -0.01
N LEU A 124 1.39 -15.58 1.22
CA LEU A 124 -0.01 -15.32 1.61
C LEU A 124 -0.35 -13.83 1.54
N GLU A 125 0.55 -12.95 1.99
CA GLU A 125 0.34 -11.50 1.83
C GLU A 125 0.28 -11.09 0.34
N ILE A 126 1.14 -11.63 -0.51
CA ILE A 126 1.10 -11.36 -1.96
C ILE A 126 -0.24 -11.81 -2.55
N LEU A 127 -0.69 -13.03 -2.20
CA LEU A 127 -1.98 -13.55 -2.65
C LEU A 127 -3.13 -12.65 -2.19
N TYR A 128 -3.12 -12.21 -0.93
CA TYR A 128 -4.08 -11.26 -0.40
C TYR A 128 -4.12 -9.96 -1.23
N TYR A 129 -2.96 -9.36 -1.54
CA TYR A 129 -2.90 -8.13 -2.34
C TYR A 129 -3.42 -8.34 -3.76
N ILE A 130 -3.12 -9.48 -4.39
CA ILE A 130 -3.65 -9.82 -5.72
C ILE A 130 -5.18 -9.92 -5.69
N VAL A 131 -5.74 -10.64 -4.72
CA VAL A 131 -7.19 -10.79 -4.56
C VAL A 131 -7.84 -9.42 -4.34
N MET A 132 -7.27 -8.61 -3.44
CA MET A 132 -7.80 -7.27 -3.16
C MET A 132 -7.71 -6.35 -4.40
N LEU A 133 -6.64 -6.40 -5.19
CA LEU A 133 -6.54 -5.64 -6.44
C LEU A 133 -7.64 -6.04 -7.44
N ILE A 134 -7.87 -7.35 -7.61
CA ILE A 134 -8.93 -7.86 -8.51
C ILE A 134 -10.31 -7.37 -8.05
N LEU A 135 -10.57 -7.36 -6.75
CA LEU A 135 -11.86 -6.96 -6.20
C LEU A 135 -12.06 -5.43 -6.18
N LEU A 136 -11.01 -4.66 -5.86
CA LEU A 136 -11.15 -3.22 -5.63
C LEU A 136 -10.99 -2.38 -6.90
N ILE A 137 -10.19 -2.79 -7.89
CA ILE A 137 -10.02 -2.05 -9.14
C ILE A 137 -11.36 -1.79 -9.85
N PRO A 138 -12.25 -2.78 -10.06
CA PRO A 138 -13.56 -2.52 -10.65
C PRO A 138 -14.45 -1.62 -9.79
N ARG A 139 -14.36 -1.77 -8.45
CA ARG A 139 -15.13 -0.95 -7.51
C ARG A 139 -14.70 0.50 -7.57
N VAL A 140 -13.38 0.80 -7.56
CA VAL A 140 -12.86 2.17 -7.69
C VAL A 140 -13.33 2.82 -8.98
N LYS A 141 -13.32 2.09 -10.11
CA LYS A 141 -13.79 2.60 -11.41
C LYS A 141 -15.29 2.94 -11.43
N LYS A 142 -16.10 2.16 -10.72
CA LYS A 142 -17.57 2.29 -10.71
C LYS A 142 -18.11 3.09 -9.53
N SER A 143 -17.30 3.35 -8.50
CA SER A 143 -17.75 3.99 -7.26
C SER A 143 -18.25 5.40 -7.49
N LYS A 144 -19.50 5.64 -7.08
CA LYS A 144 -20.12 6.96 -7.01
C LYS A 144 -19.97 7.58 -5.61
N ASN A 145 -19.76 6.74 -4.57
CA ASN A 145 -19.67 7.15 -3.18
C ASN A 145 -18.20 7.18 -2.74
N PRO A 146 -17.58 8.36 -2.59
CA PRO A 146 -16.22 8.46 -2.09
C PRO A 146 -16.13 8.03 -0.62
N GLY A 147 -15.05 7.35 -0.25
CA GLY A 147 -14.80 6.92 1.13
C GLY A 147 -15.32 5.51 1.48
N SER A 148 -15.72 4.71 0.50
CA SER A 148 -16.20 3.34 0.75
C SER A 148 -15.10 2.27 0.60
N ILE A 149 -14.06 2.55 -0.19
CA ILE A 149 -13.07 1.55 -0.62
C ILE A 149 -11.88 1.52 0.32
N TYR A 150 -11.33 2.68 0.66
CA TYR A 150 -10.19 2.76 1.56
C TYR A 150 -10.45 2.18 2.96
N PRO A 151 -11.57 2.52 3.67
CA PRO A 151 -11.89 1.91 4.95
C PRO A 151 -12.14 0.39 4.85
N LEU A 152 -12.80 -0.06 3.78
CA LEU A 152 -13.01 -1.49 3.54
C LEU A 152 -11.68 -2.23 3.41
N TYR A 153 -10.74 -1.67 2.64
CA TYR A 153 -9.40 -2.21 2.53
C TYR A 153 -8.70 -2.25 3.90
N MET A 154 -8.70 -1.14 4.64
CA MET A 154 -8.03 -1.06 5.94
C MET A 154 -8.60 -2.07 6.95
N ALA A 155 -9.92 -2.24 6.99
CA ALA A 155 -10.56 -3.22 7.87
C ALA A 155 -10.20 -4.67 7.47
N SER A 156 -10.29 -4.99 6.18
CA SER A 156 -9.94 -6.33 5.68
C SER A 156 -8.45 -6.65 5.86
N TYR A 157 -7.58 -5.66 5.65
CA TYR A 157 -6.15 -5.82 5.85
C TYR A 157 -5.80 -5.99 7.33
N GLY A 158 -6.42 -5.21 8.22
CA GLY A 158 -6.24 -5.36 9.66
C GLY A 158 -6.62 -6.76 10.15
N ALA A 159 -7.77 -7.29 9.69
CA ALA A 159 -8.20 -8.64 10.03
C ALA A 159 -7.24 -9.71 9.46
N PHE A 160 -6.84 -9.58 8.20
CA PHE A 160 -5.87 -10.49 7.58
C PHE A 160 -4.52 -10.45 8.31
N ARG A 161 -4.02 -9.26 8.61
CA ARG A 161 -2.74 -9.07 9.28
C ARG A 161 -2.75 -9.58 10.72
N PHE A 162 -3.87 -9.43 11.42
CA PHE A 162 -4.05 -10.00 12.75
C PHE A 162 -3.92 -11.53 12.73
N LEU A 163 -4.53 -12.19 11.74
CA LEU A 163 -4.41 -13.65 11.58
C LEU A 163 -3.00 -14.07 11.18
N ASP A 164 -2.38 -13.36 10.25
CA ASP A 164 -1.02 -13.63 9.75
C ASP A 164 0.04 -13.54 10.88
N GLU A 165 -0.16 -12.66 11.85
CA GLU A 165 0.78 -12.46 12.96
C GLU A 165 0.93 -13.68 13.86
N PHE A 166 -0.07 -14.56 13.94
CA PHE A 166 0.05 -15.83 14.69
C PHE A 166 1.03 -16.82 14.06
N PHE A 167 1.35 -16.64 12.78
CA PHE A 167 2.25 -17.51 12.01
C PHE A 167 3.61 -16.87 11.71
N ARG A 168 3.84 -15.69 12.24
CA ARG A 168 5.05 -14.91 12.01
C ARG A 168 5.96 -14.88 13.21
#